data_250ea163d9a990f990461b207bc36a6d
#
_entry.id   250ea163d9a990f990461b207bc36a6d
#
_cell.length_a   1.000
_cell.length_b   1.000
_cell.length_c   1.000
_cell.angle_alpha   90.00
_cell.angle_beta   90.00
_cell.angle_gamma   90.00
#
_symmetry.space_group_name_H-M   'P 1'
#
loop_
_entity.id
_entity.type
_entity.pdbx_description
1 polymer ?
#
loop_
_entity_poly.entity_id
_entity_poly.type
_entity_poly.pdbx_seq_one_letter_code
_entity_poly.pdbx_strand_id
1 'polypeptide(L)'
;MSSEGLAGFLQEAQSLESKAHPTNNWYTPYYGKPDNAYPTGHPFNSTVHFAFGYVSRALLSESSPLRQLFEADDLLAFLRALLPNEQLHRYSNVVGAQRNYTVMTEDDELGWHFDACELTATILLRPAKAGGTFEYIPGVRTVDDECFADVASILSGQDQHRTPVNFLPGDMVLFRGRHSLHRVTPVVGQLSRLIALMSFDNVKKALERDVPDDLLPT
;
A
#
# COMPACT_ATOMS: atom_id res chain seq x y z
N MET A 1 15.84 -1.38 -10.26
CA MET A 1 15.92 -0.37 -11.35
C MET A 1 17.38 0.10 -11.53
N SER A 2 17.67 0.91 -12.59
CA SER A 2 18.99 1.53 -12.74
C SER A 2 19.22 2.62 -11.69
N SER A 3 20.49 2.96 -11.41
CA SER A 3 20.84 4.03 -10.47
C SER A 3 20.30 5.41 -10.92
N GLU A 4 20.30 5.65 -12.24
CA GLU A 4 19.75 6.90 -12.82
C GLU A 4 18.22 6.96 -12.64
N GLY A 5 17.52 5.85 -12.90
CA GLY A 5 16.08 5.76 -12.66
C GLY A 5 15.74 6.00 -11.20
N LEU A 6 16.44 5.35 -10.26
CA LEU A 6 16.24 5.57 -8.83
C LEU A 6 16.45 7.04 -8.44
N ALA A 7 17.51 7.67 -8.96
CA ALA A 7 17.80 9.07 -8.69
C ALA A 7 16.66 10.00 -9.15
N GLY A 8 16.07 9.75 -10.33
CA GLY A 8 14.93 10.53 -10.83
C GLY A 8 13.69 10.40 -9.94
N PHE A 9 13.34 9.17 -9.54
CA PHE A 9 12.23 8.93 -8.62
C PHE A 9 12.46 9.57 -7.25
N LEU A 10 13.66 9.42 -6.70
CA LEU A 10 13.99 9.98 -5.40
C LEU A 10 13.97 11.50 -5.41
N GLN A 11 14.51 12.13 -6.45
CA GLN A 11 14.49 13.58 -6.62
C GLN A 11 13.05 14.11 -6.68
N GLU A 12 12.18 13.48 -7.46
CA GLU A 12 10.77 13.89 -7.52
C GLU A 12 10.08 13.71 -6.17
N ALA A 13 10.20 12.53 -5.55
CA ALA A 13 9.59 12.26 -4.25
C ALA A 13 10.03 13.27 -3.19
N GLN A 14 11.33 13.59 -3.11
CA GLN A 14 11.87 14.59 -2.18
C GLN A 14 11.32 16.01 -2.45
N SER A 15 11.17 16.39 -3.71
CA SER A 15 10.61 17.71 -4.08
C SER A 15 9.13 17.87 -3.70
N LEU A 16 8.43 16.76 -3.57
CA LEU A 16 7.00 16.71 -3.24
C LEU A 16 6.72 16.28 -1.79
N GLU A 17 7.74 15.88 -1.03
CA GLU A 17 7.61 15.34 0.33
C GLU A 17 6.84 16.29 1.26
N SER A 18 7.10 17.59 1.21
CA SER A 18 6.40 18.62 2.00
C SER A 18 4.95 18.86 1.58
N LYS A 19 4.52 18.31 0.45
CA LYS A 19 3.16 18.42 -0.07
C LYS A 19 2.35 17.14 0.16
N ALA A 20 2.91 16.18 0.89
CA ALA A 20 2.21 14.97 1.24
C ALA A 20 1.02 15.29 2.17
N HIS A 21 -0.14 14.74 1.85
CA HIS A 21 -1.33 14.81 2.70
C HIS A 21 -1.16 13.85 3.87
N PRO A 22 -1.16 14.31 5.13
CA PRO A 22 -1.02 13.44 6.27
C PRO A 22 -2.30 12.67 6.54
N THR A 23 -2.15 11.39 6.88
CA THR A 23 -3.20 10.53 7.41
C THR A 23 -2.77 10.09 8.80
N ASN A 24 -3.67 10.14 9.78
CA ASN A 24 -3.46 9.62 11.12
C ASN A 24 -4.82 9.18 11.69
N ASN A 25 -5.21 7.95 11.37
CA ASN A 25 -6.53 7.43 11.64
C ASN A 25 -6.51 5.96 12.08
N TRP A 26 -7.61 5.49 12.61
CA TRP A 26 -7.84 4.11 12.98
C TRP A 26 -8.94 3.50 12.12
N TYR A 27 -8.61 2.45 11.39
CA TYR A 27 -9.53 1.73 10.52
C TYR A 27 -9.50 0.23 10.83
N THR A 28 -10.51 -0.47 10.37
CA THR A 28 -10.43 -1.94 10.33
C THR A 28 -9.36 -2.37 9.30
N PRO A 29 -8.90 -3.62 9.34
CA PRO A 29 -7.99 -4.15 8.31
C PRO A 29 -8.52 -4.05 6.87
N TYR A 30 -9.77 -3.66 6.71
CA TYR A 30 -10.47 -3.53 5.42
C TYR A 30 -10.78 -2.06 5.06
N TYR A 31 -10.09 -1.11 5.70
CA TYR A 31 -10.31 0.34 5.56
C TYR A 31 -11.69 0.85 5.97
N GLY A 32 -12.48 0.03 6.66
CA GLY A 32 -13.79 0.43 7.20
C GLY A 32 -13.69 1.03 8.60
N LYS A 33 -14.80 1.63 9.06
CA LYS A 33 -14.98 1.94 10.48
C LYS A 33 -15.35 0.67 11.25
N PRO A 34 -15.04 0.58 12.56
CA PRO A 34 -15.48 -0.54 13.38
C PRO A 34 -17.00 -0.72 13.33
N ASP A 35 -17.43 -1.95 13.16
CA ASP A 35 -18.85 -2.30 13.16
C ASP A 35 -19.19 -3.10 14.44
N ASN A 36 -19.91 -2.45 15.34
CA ASN A 36 -20.35 -3.02 16.62
C ASN A 36 -21.41 -4.12 16.49
N ALA A 37 -21.93 -4.40 15.29
CA ALA A 37 -22.74 -5.58 15.03
C ALA A 37 -21.93 -6.87 15.17
N TYR A 38 -20.58 -6.79 15.08
CA TYR A 38 -19.68 -7.91 15.28
C TYR A 38 -19.11 -7.91 16.70
N PRO A 39 -18.80 -9.10 17.27
CA PRO A 39 -18.22 -9.18 18.61
C PRO A 39 -16.82 -8.56 18.69
N THR A 40 -16.43 -8.16 19.90
CA THR A 40 -15.05 -7.70 20.17
C THR A 40 -14.02 -8.74 19.71
N GLY A 41 -12.99 -8.28 19.01
CA GLY A 41 -11.96 -9.14 18.43
C GLY A 41 -12.28 -9.68 17.03
N HIS A 42 -13.51 -9.48 16.53
CA HIS A 42 -13.82 -9.76 15.14
C HIS A 42 -13.11 -8.72 14.23
N PRO A 43 -12.53 -9.10 13.08
CA PRO A 43 -11.77 -8.18 12.22
C PRO A 43 -12.54 -6.95 11.77
N PHE A 44 -13.87 -7.03 11.56
CA PHE A 44 -14.71 -5.87 11.26
C PHE A 44 -14.99 -4.96 12.47
N ASN A 45 -14.67 -5.40 13.67
CA ASN A 45 -14.77 -4.60 14.90
C ASN A 45 -13.42 -4.41 15.60
N SER A 46 -12.33 -4.63 14.87
CA SER A 46 -10.95 -4.40 15.32
C SER A 46 -10.34 -3.28 14.51
N THR A 47 -9.58 -2.40 15.16
CA THR A 47 -8.91 -1.29 14.47
C THR A 47 -7.41 -1.42 14.51
N VAL A 48 -6.77 -0.94 13.46
CA VAL A 48 -5.33 -0.80 13.29
C VAL A 48 -5.00 0.64 12.95
N HIS A 49 -3.82 1.07 13.31
CA HIS A 49 -3.39 2.44 13.11
C HIS A 49 -2.81 2.66 11.72
N PHE A 50 -3.19 3.77 11.09
CA PHE A 50 -2.69 4.24 9.81
C PHE A 50 -2.16 5.65 9.98
N ALA A 51 -0.85 5.80 10.00
CA ALA A 51 -0.18 7.09 10.03
C ALA A 51 0.86 7.13 8.90
N PHE A 52 0.63 7.99 7.92
CA PHE A 52 1.51 8.20 6.77
C PHE A 52 1.10 9.45 6.00
N GLY A 53 1.99 9.96 5.18
CA GLY A 53 1.65 10.97 4.16
C GLY A 53 1.60 10.33 2.77
N TYR A 54 0.72 10.83 1.91
CA TYR A 54 0.72 10.47 0.50
C TYR A 54 0.76 11.70 -0.40
N VAL A 55 1.55 11.65 -1.46
CA VAL A 55 1.60 12.70 -2.49
C VAL A 55 0.55 12.36 -3.55
N SER A 56 -0.44 13.24 -3.69
CA SER A 56 -1.52 13.06 -4.66
C SER A 56 -0.99 12.94 -6.09
N ARG A 57 -1.58 12.04 -6.87
CA ARG A 57 -1.31 11.91 -8.32
C ARG A 57 -1.49 13.21 -9.10
N ALA A 58 -2.31 14.13 -8.60
CA ALA A 58 -2.55 15.43 -9.22
C ALA A 58 -1.29 16.33 -9.25
N LEU A 59 -0.32 16.05 -8.36
CA LEU A 59 0.96 16.74 -8.31
C LEU A 59 2.02 16.15 -9.25
N LEU A 60 1.74 14.98 -9.85
CA LEU A 60 2.66 14.30 -10.78
C LEU A 60 2.50 14.86 -12.19
N SER A 61 3.49 15.58 -12.65
CA SER A 61 3.51 16.16 -14.00
C SER A 61 3.55 15.08 -15.09
N GLU A 62 3.42 15.48 -16.36
CA GLU A 62 3.57 14.53 -17.49
C GLU A 62 4.99 13.95 -17.60
N SER A 63 5.99 14.69 -17.14
CA SER A 63 7.36 14.21 -17.07
C SER A 63 7.70 13.43 -15.80
N SER A 64 6.74 13.23 -14.90
CA SER A 64 6.94 12.44 -13.68
C SER A 64 7.38 11.01 -13.99
N PRO A 65 8.52 10.54 -13.46
CA PRO A 65 8.97 9.17 -13.68
C PRO A 65 7.98 8.14 -13.13
N LEU A 66 7.29 8.44 -12.01
CA LEU A 66 6.26 7.55 -11.47
C LEU A 66 5.04 7.48 -12.40
N ARG A 67 4.61 8.63 -12.93
CA ARG A 67 3.51 8.66 -13.89
C ARG A 67 3.87 7.90 -15.16
N GLN A 68 5.03 8.16 -15.75
CA GLN A 68 5.50 7.50 -16.96
C GLN A 68 5.62 5.98 -16.77
N LEU A 69 6.19 5.53 -15.66
CA LEU A 69 6.28 4.10 -15.37
C LEU A 69 4.90 3.46 -15.22
N PHE A 70 3.98 4.10 -14.46
CA PHE A 70 2.63 3.58 -14.28
C PHE A 70 1.85 3.52 -15.60
N GLU A 71 2.04 4.49 -16.50
CA GLU A 71 1.35 4.58 -17.80
C GLU A 71 2.03 3.73 -18.88
N ALA A 72 3.24 3.19 -18.64
CA ALA A 72 3.95 2.36 -19.61
C ALA A 72 3.23 1.03 -19.88
N ASP A 73 2.94 0.75 -21.14
CA ASP A 73 2.27 -0.50 -21.55
C ASP A 73 3.15 -1.73 -21.33
N ASP A 74 4.48 -1.57 -21.40
CA ASP A 74 5.43 -2.64 -21.13
C ASP A 74 5.35 -3.11 -19.67
N LEU A 75 5.18 -2.19 -18.69
CA LEU A 75 4.97 -2.58 -17.31
C LEU A 75 3.69 -3.40 -17.16
N LEU A 76 2.58 -2.94 -17.74
CA LEU A 76 1.32 -3.66 -17.65
C LEU A 76 1.38 -5.03 -18.35
N ALA A 77 2.05 -5.12 -19.49
CA ALA A 77 2.29 -6.38 -20.21
C ALA A 77 3.12 -7.35 -19.35
N PHE A 78 4.19 -6.86 -18.71
CA PHE A 78 5.00 -7.64 -17.79
C PHE A 78 4.19 -8.19 -16.60
N LEU A 79 3.38 -7.34 -15.96
CA LEU A 79 2.53 -7.76 -14.82
C LEU A 79 1.49 -8.80 -15.24
N ARG A 80 0.89 -8.65 -16.42
CA ARG A 80 -0.04 -9.64 -17.00
C ARG A 80 0.66 -10.97 -17.30
N ALA A 81 1.91 -10.94 -17.72
CA ALA A 81 2.68 -12.17 -17.95
C ALA A 81 3.00 -12.91 -16.64
N LEU A 82 3.17 -12.18 -15.53
CA LEU A 82 3.35 -12.79 -14.21
C LEU A 82 2.07 -13.41 -13.65
N LEU A 83 0.91 -12.84 -13.98
CA LEU A 83 -0.41 -13.27 -13.51
C LEU A 83 -1.34 -13.54 -14.73
N PRO A 84 -1.07 -14.60 -15.50
CA PRO A 84 -1.75 -14.83 -16.79
C PRO A 84 -3.25 -15.10 -16.67
N ASN A 85 -3.71 -15.52 -15.49
CA ASN A 85 -5.12 -15.78 -15.22
C ASN A 85 -5.87 -14.52 -14.77
N GLU A 86 -5.16 -13.43 -14.52
CA GLU A 86 -5.73 -12.15 -14.08
C GLU A 86 -5.77 -11.16 -15.25
N GLN A 87 -6.95 -10.61 -15.51
CA GLN A 87 -7.08 -9.53 -16.50
C GLN A 87 -6.72 -8.19 -15.86
N LEU A 88 -5.44 -7.99 -15.55
CA LEU A 88 -4.96 -6.80 -14.86
C LEU A 88 -5.18 -5.54 -15.70
N HIS A 89 -5.67 -4.51 -15.03
CA HIS A 89 -5.80 -3.13 -15.50
C HIS A 89 -5.16 -2.18 -14.50
N ARG A 90 -4.73 -1.01 -14.96
CA ARG A 90 -4.33 0.07 -14.07
C ARG A 90 -5.53 0.46 -13.20
N TYR A 91 -5.33 0.48 -11.88
CA TYR A 91 -6.40 0.85 -10.96
C TYR A 91 -6.84 2.28 -11.21
N SER A 92 -8.13 2.53 -11.39
CA SER A 92 -8.61 3.82 -11.89
C SER A 92 -9.52 4.60 -10.94
N ASN A 93 -9.95 4.01 -9.84
CA ASN A 93 -11.18 4.43 -9.18
C ASN A 93 -11.05 5.28 -7.93
N VAL A 94 -9.89 5.37 -7.31
CA VAL A 94 -9.75 6.14 -6.06
C VAL A 94 -8.65 7.17 -6.20
N VAL A 95 -8.97 8.40 -5.90
CA VAL A 95 -8.00 9.48 -5.79
C VAL A 95 -6.98 9.07 -4.70
N GLY A 96 -5.70 9.00 -5.06
CA GLY A 96 -4.63 8.58 -4.15
C GLY A 96 -4.19 7.12 -4.26
N ALA A 97 -5.09 6.18 -4.61
CA ALA A 97 -4.77 4.75 -4.61
C ALA A 97 -4.19 4.21 -5.93
N GLN A 98 -4.12 5.01 -7.00
CA GLN A 98 -3.64 4.54 -8.31
C GLN A 98 -2.12 4.49 -8.39
N ARG A 99 -1.51 5.62 -8.10
CA ARG A 99 -0.07 5.86 -8.02
C ARG A 99 0.18 7.04 -7.10
N ASN A 100 1.10 6.91 -6.21
CA ASN A 100 1.49 7.99 -5.31
C ASN A 100 2.91 7.76 -4.79
N TYR A 101 3.47 8.80 -4.17
CA TYR A 101 4.58 8.62 -3.26
C TYR A 101 4.03 8.58 -1.84
N THR A 102 4.39 7.52 -1.11
CA THR A 102 4.11 7.45 0.32
C THR A 102 5.30 7.93 1.10
N VAL A 103 5.04 8.83 2.04
CA VAL A 103 5.99 9.45 2.95
C VAL A 103 5.66 8.98 4.35
N MET A 104 6.63 8.38 5.03
CA MET A 104 6.44 7.96 6.42
C MET A 104 7.55 8.57 7.27
N THR A 105 7.16 9.39 8.23
CA THR A 105 8.04 10.07 9.20
C THR A 105 8.14 9.27 10.49
N GLU A 106 8.88 9.77 11.49
CA GLU A 106 9.01 9.12 12.80
C GLU A 106 7.63 8.79 13.39
N ASP A 107 7.47 7.59 13.92
CA ASP A 107 6.25 7.00 14.47
C ASP A 107 5.13 6.67 13.46
N ASP A 108 5.29 7.04 12.18
CA ASP A 108 4.34 6.63 11.15
C ASP A 108 4.38 5.11 10.91
N GLU A 109 3.20 4.54 10.74
CA GLU A 109 3.00 3.10 10.48
C GLU A 109 1.78 2.83 9.60
N LEU A 110 1.76 1.67 8.99
CA LEU A 110 0.55 1.09 8.39
C LEU A 110 0.24 -0.21 9.12
N GLY A 111 -0.79 -0.23 9.93
CA GLY A 111 -1.24 -1.42 10.64
C GLY A 111 -1.63 -2.57 9.70
N TRP A 112 -1.89 -3.75 10.22
CA TRP A 112 -2.28 -4.91 9.43
C TRP A 112 -3.52 -4.65 8.59
N HIS A 113 -3.41 -4.77 7.26
CA HIS A 113 -4.52 -4.48 6.34
C HIS A 113 -4.44 -5.30 5.05
N PHE A 114 -5.55 -5.29 4.33
CA PHE A 114 -5.65 -5.78 2.95
C PHE A 114 -5.82 -4.59 2.01
N ASP A 115 -5.21 -4.65 0.84
CA ASP A 115 -5.46 -3.65 -0.20
C ASP A 115 -6.85 -3.84 -0.84
N ALA A 116 -7.38 -2.76 -1.39
CA ALA A 116 -8.59 -2.81 -2.22
C ALA A 116 -8.32 -3.38 -3.62
N CYS A 117 -7.10 -3.21 -4.14
CA CYS A 117 -6.68 -3.68 -5.46
C CYS A 117 -6.10 -5.10 -5.43
N GLU A 118 -6.09 -5.77 -6.57
CA GLU A 118 -5.58 -7.14 -6.71
C GLU A 118 -4.06 -7.20 -6.54
N LEU A 119 -3.34 -6.30 -7.18
CA LEU A 119 -1.88 -6.27 -7.21
C LEU A 119 -1.37 -4.87 -6.87
N THR A 120 -0.45 -4.81 -5.93
CA THR A 120 0.30 -3.60 -5.57
C THR A 120 1.77 -3.78 -5.96
N ALA A 121 2.32 -2.77 -6.62
CA ALA A 121 3.74 -2.64 -6.92
C ALA A 121 4.31 -1.48 -6.12
N THR A 122 5.32 -1.75 -5.29
CA THR A 122 6.01 -0.72 -4.51
C THR A 122 7.48 -0.68 -4.85
N ILE A 123 8.05 0.51 -4.95
CA ILE A 123 9.49 0.71 -5.14
C ILE A 123 10.01 1.45 -3.91
N LEU A 124 10.99 0.87 -3.22
CA LEU A 124 11.68 1.57 -2.14
C LEU A 124 12.61 2.62 -2.74
N LEU A 125 12.41 3.88 -2.37
CA LEU A 125 13.26 4.99 -2.80
C LEU A 125 14.25 5.38 -1.72
N ARG A 126 13.80 5.47 -0.49
CA ARG A 126 14.61 5.78 0.70
C ARG A 126 14.11 4.99 1.90
N PRO A 127 14.93 4.16 2.53
CA PRO A 127 14.56 3.46 3.76
C PRO A 127 14.51 4.43 4.94
N ALA A 128 13.77 4.10 5.99
CA ALA A 128 13.91 4.73 7.29
C ALA A 128 15.28 4.41 7.90
N LYS A 129 15.68 5.15 8.95
CA LYS A 129 16.89 4.83 9.71
C LYS A 129 16.78 3.48 10.43
N ALA A 130 15.59 3.20 10.97
CA ALA A 130 15.21 1.91 11.55
C ALA A 130 13.68 1.78 11.50
N GLY A 131 13.16 0.58 11.74
CA GLY A 131 11.71 0.35 11.55
C GLY A 131 11.29 0.50 10.10
N GLY A 132 10.02 0.84 9.87
CA GLY A 132 9.46 0.98 8.52
C GLY A 132 9.57 -0.33 7.71
N THR A 133 9.60 -1.48 8.37
CA THR A 133 9.73 -2.79 7.74
C THR A 133 8.40 -3.22 7.17
N PHE A 134 8.40 -3.60 5.89
CA PHE A 134 7.24 -4.24 5.28
C PHE A 134 7.19 -5.71 5.71
N GLU A 135 6.09 -6.11 6.32
CA GLU A 135 5.82 -7.49 6.73
C GLU A 135 4.52 -7.97 6.08
N TYR A 136 4.48 -9.23 5.68
CA TYR A 136 3.29 -9.81 5.06
C TYR A 136 3.06 -11.27 5.46
N ILE A 137 1.80 -11.67 5.33
CA ILE A 137 1.32 -13.04 5.48
C ILE A 137 0.52 -13.36 4.22
N PRO A 138 1.04 -14.23 3.34
CA PRO A 138 0.41 -14.48 2.05
C PRO A 138 -0.85 -15.34 2.18
N GLY A 139 -1.86 -15.06 1.34
CA GLY A 139 -3.01 -15.95 1.16
C GLY A 139 -3.87 -16.13 2.40
N VAL A 140 -3.94 -15.14 3.28
CA VAL A 140 -4.76 -15.21 4.50
C VAL A 140 -6.24 -15.31 4.17
N ARG A 141 -6.69 -14.66 3.09
CA ARG A 141 -8.06 -14.76 2.59
C ARG A 141 -8.12 -15.14 1.11
N THR A 142 -9.25 -15.65 0.68
CA THR A 142 -9.56 -15.97 -0.72
C THR A 142 -10.70 -15.09 -1.24
N VAL A 143 -11.13 -15.32 -2.49
CA VAL A 143 -12.32 -14.65 -3.06
C VAL A 143 -13.60 -15.10 -2.34
N ASP A 144 -13.64 -16.33 -1.85
CA ASP A 144 -14.83 -16.95 -1.29
C ASP A 144 -14.83 -16.98 0.26
N ASP A 145 -13.68 -16.74 0.90
CA ASP A 145 -13.54 -16.82 2.36
C ASP A 145 -12.61 -15.74 2.90
N GLU A 146 -13.13 -14.91 3.79
CA GLU A 146 -12.39 -13.87 4.49
C GLU A 146 -11.48 -14.41 5.60
N CYS A 147 -11.62 -15.68 5.99
CA CYS A 147 -10.82 -16.34 7.03
C CYS A 147 -10.72 -15.55 8.33
N PHE A 148 -11.85 -15.05 8.84
CA PHE A 148 -11.90 -14.12 9.96
C PHE A 148 -11.19 -14.62 11.22
N ALA A 149 -11.18 -15.93 11.47
CA ALA A 149 -10.50 -16.50 12.64
C ALA A 149 -8.98 -16.32 12.55
N ASP A 150 -8.40 -16.54 11.36
CA ASP A 150 -6.96 -16.37 11.12
C ASP A 150 -6.59 -14.89 11.19
N VAL A 151 -7.38 -14.02 10.56
CA VAL A 151 -7.17 -12.57 10.65
C VAL A 151 -7.24 -12.10 12.10
N ALA A 152 -8.23 -12.54 12.89
CA ALA A 152 -8.34 -12.19 14.30
C ALA A 152 -7.13 -12.66 15.13
N SER A 153 -6.64 -13.88 14.85
CA SER A 153 -5.44 -14.43 15.50
C SER A 153 -4.19 -13.58 15.21
N ILE A 154 -4.03 -13.14 13.95
CA ILE A 154 -2.92 -12.27 13.55
C ILE A 154 -3.04 -10.90 14.25
N LEU A 155 -4.22 -10.28 14.23
CA LEU A 155 -4.46 -8.98 14.85
C LEU A 155 -4.22 -8.99 16.36
N SER A 156 -4.56 -10.10 17.04
CA SER A 156 -4.30 -10.28 18.48
C SER A 156 -2.84 -10.61 18.81
N GLY A 157 -1.99 -10.81 17.79
CA GLY A 157 -0.57 -11.17 17.96
C GLY A 157 -0.35 -12.63 18.37
N GLN A 158 -1.38 -13.48 18.31
CA GLN A 158 -1.28 -14.91 18.60
C GLN A 158 -0.58 -15.67 17.46
N ASP A 159 -0.88 -15.30 16.22
CA ASP A 159 -0.15 -15.81 15.05
C ASP A 159 1.04 -14.90 14.72
N GLN A 160 2.23 -15.52 14.62
CA GLN A 160 3.48 -14.83 14.34
C GLN A 160 4.10 -15.23 12.99
N HIS A 161 3.36 -15.92 12.13
CA HIS A 161 3.83 -16.35 10.81
C HIS A 161 3.90 -15.18 9.82
N ARG A 162 4.70 -14.18 10.15
CA ARG A 162 4.94 -13.02 9.30
C ARG A 162 6.31 -13.10 8.65
N THR A 163 6.39 -12.67 7.40
CA THR A 163 7.63 -12.60 6.64
C THR A 163 8.04 -11.15 6.46
N PRO A 164 9.14 -10.70 7.07
CA PRO A 164 9.71 -9.41 6.76
C PRO A 164 10.32 -9.43 5.35
N VAL A 165 10.05 -8.41 4.57
CA VAL A 165 10.66 -8.25 3.24
C VAL A 165 11.79 -7.24 3.33
N ASN A 166 13.00 -7.74 3.12
CA ASN A 166 14.19 -6.89 3.02
C ASN A 166 14.38 -6.50 1.54
N PHE A 167 13.97 -5.30 1.18
CA PHE A 167 14.22 -4.75 -0.14
C PHE A 167 15.06 -3.48 -0.05
N LEU A 168 15.92 -3.32 -1.06
CA LEU A 168 16.89 -2.23 -1.13
C LEU A 168 16.32 -1.07 -1.96
N PRO A 169 16.86 0.15 -1.84
CA PRO A 169 16.49 1.24 -2.71
C PRO A 169 16.61 0.86 -4.20
N GLY A 170 15.53 1.07 -4.94
CA GLY A 170 15.41 0.69 -6.35
C GLY A 170 14.82 -0.70 -6.60
N ASP A 171 14.65 -1.53 -5.57
CA ASP A 171 13.91 -2.78 -5.72
C ASP A 171 12.41 -2.51 -5.85
N MET A 172 11.76 -3.29 -6.71
CA MET A 172 10.31 -3.34 -6.85
C MET A 172 9.78 -4.61 -6.20
N VAL A 173 8.86 -4.45 -5.27
CA VAL A 173 8.11 -5.56 -4.65
C VAL A 173 6.72 -5.59 -5.23
N LEU A 174 6.30 -6.78 -5.68
CA LEU A 174 4.96 -7.06 -6.19
C LEU A 174 4.26 -7.98 -5.20
N PHE A 175 3.06 -7.63 -4.78
CA PHE A 175 2.28 -8.46 -3.86
C PHE A 175 0.77 -8.35 -4.13
N ARG A 176 0.07 -9.45 -3.85
CA ARG A 176 -1.39 -9.53 -3.97
C ARG A 176 -2.03 -8.99 -2.69
N GLY A 177 -2.06 -7.66 -2.58
CA GLY A 177 -2.51 -6.97 -1.36
C GLY A 177 -3.93 -7.31 -0.94
N ARG A 178 -4.82 -7.62 -1.90
CA ARG A 178 -6.19 -8.06 -1.61
C ARG A 178 -6.24 -9.37 -0.82
N HIS A 179 -5.30 -10.29 -1.02
CA HIS A 179 -5.32 -11.64 -0.44
C HIS A 179 -4.27 -11.84 0.65
N SER A 180 -3.33 -10.92 0.76
CA SER A 180 -2.22 -11.01 1.71
C SER A 180 -2.34 -9.92 2.75
N LEU A 181 -2.49 -10.32 4.01
CA LEU A 181 -2.48 -9.36 5.12
C LEU A 181 -1.07 -8.80 5.27
N HIS A 182 -0.92 -7.49 5.30
CA HIS A 182 0.39 -6.86 5.33
C HIS A 182 0.39 -5.58 6.17
N ARG A 183 1.58 -5.16 6.56
CA ARG A 183 1.78 -3.93 7.33
C ARG A 183 3.13 -3.28 7.05
N VAL A 184 3.29 -2.05 7.50
CA VAL A 184 4.58 -1.40 7.67
C VAL A 184 4.75 -1.06 9.15
N THR A 185 5.81 -1.58 9.77
CA THR A 185 6.08 -1.32 11.18
C THR A 185 6.42 0.15 11.42
N PRO A 186 6.28 0.69 12.65
CA PRO A 186 6.61 2.07 12.95
C PRO A 186 8.00 2.48 12.44
N VAL A 187 8.07 3.64 11.83
CA VAL A 187 9.32 4.27 11.41
C VAL A 187 10.05 4.82 12.63
N VAL A 188 11.35 4.60 12.70
CA VAL A 188 12.19 5.07 13.81
C VAL A 188 13.28 6.00 13.27
N GLY A 189 13.35 7.20 13.85
CA GLY A 189 14.33 8.24 13.54
C GLY A 189 13.83 9.22 12.48
N GLN A 190 14.52 10.36 12.40
CA GLN A 190 14.06 11.55 11.65
C GLN A 190 14.15 11.42 10.13
N LEU A 191 14.78 10.36 9.61
CA LEU A 191 14.85 10.14 8.16
C LEU A 191 13.56 9.49 7.69
N SER A 192 12.76 10.21 6.90
CA SER A 192 11.51 9.68 6.37
C SER A 192 11.76 8.53 5.39
N ARG A 193 10.91 7.51 5.46
CA ARG A 193 10.84 6.44 4.49
C ARG A 193 10.02 6.90 3.28
N LEU A 194 10.56 6.72 2.07
CA LEU A 194 9.89 7.07 0.82
C LEU A 194 9.71 5.83 -0.05
N ILE A 195 8.50 5.64 -0.55
CA ILE A 195 8.18 4.63 -1.57
C ILE A 195 7.38 5.25 -2.72
N ALA A 196 7.54 4.69 -3.91
CA ALA A 196 6.60 4.86 -5.00
C ALA A 196 5.64 3.66 -5.01
N LEU A 197 4.34 3.92 -5.08
CA LEU A 197 3.29 2.92 -5.06
C LEU A 197 2.47 2.99 -6.34
N MET A 198 2.13 1.83 -6.89
CA MET A 198 1.27 1.67 -8.06
C MET A 198 0.30 0.52 -7.83
N SER A 199 -0.97 0.73 -8.16
CA SER A 199 -2.03 -0.26 -7.94
C SER A 199 -2.65 -0.74 -9.25
N PHE A 200 -2.91 -2.04 -9.32
CA PHE A 200 -3.52 -2.71 -10.47
C PHE A 200 -4.65 -3.62 -10.00
N ASP A 201 -5.71 -3.72 -10.78
CA ASP A 201 -6.86 -4.55 -10.43
C ASP A 201 -7.29 -5.42 -11.61
N ASN A 202 -7.93 -6.53 -11.32
CA ASN A 202 -8.52 -7.45 -12.29
C ASN A 202 -9.93 -7.03 -12.75
N VAL A 203 -10.51 -5.99 -12.16
CA VAL A 203 -11.78 -5.39 -12.59
C VAL A 203 -11.52 -4.00 -13.15
N LYS A 204 -12.11 -3.71 -14.32
CA LYS A 204 -11.94 -2.44 -15.03
C LYS A 204 -12.52 -1.23 -14.27
N LYS A 205 -13.53 -1.48 -13.43
CA LYS A 205 -14.00 -0.57 -12.38
C LYS A 205 -13.64 -1.23 -11.05
N ALA A 206 -12.83 -0.58 -10.23
CA ALA A 206 -12.77 -0.96 -8.83
C ALA A 206 -14.21 -0.97 -8.33
N LEU A 207 -14.56 -2.01 -7.59
CA LEU A 207 -15.78 -2.00 -6.83
C LEU A 207 -15.78 -0.68 -6.05
N GLU A 208 -16.87 0.07 -6.14
CA GLU A 208 -17.14 1.24 -5.31
C GLU A 208 -17.16 0.75 -3.85
N ARG A 209 -15.98 0.57 -3.28
CA ARG A 209 -15.84 0.46 -1.84
C ARG A 209 -15.80 1.88 -1.34
N ASP A 210 -16.60 2.19 -0.35
CA ASP A 210 -16.54 3.43 0.40
C ASP A 210 -15.13 3.54 1.01
N VAL A 211 -14.24 4.17 0.28
CA VAL A 211 -12.98 4.64 0.86
C VAL A 211 -13.36 5.81 1.75
N PRO A 212 -12.98 5.80 3.03
CA PRO A 212 -13.26 6.90 3.92
C PRO A 212 -12.86 8.23 3.29
N ASP A 213 -13.73 9.24 3.38
CA ASP A 213 -13.54 10.57 2.76
C ASP A 213 -12.22 11.23 3.19
N ASP A 214 -11.74 10.92 4.39
CA ASP A 214 -10.49 11.43 4.96
C ASP A 214 -9.21 10.75 4.39
N LEU A 215 -9.37 9.68 3.61
CA LEU A 215 -8.31 9.13 2.75
C LEU A 215 -8.37 9.69 1.32
N LEU A 216 -9.39 10.47 1.00
CA LEU A 216 -9.51 11.13 -0.29
C LEU A 216 -8.83 12.51 -0.22
N PRO A 217 -7.97 12.90 -1.16
CA PRO A 217 -7.46 14.25 -1.25
C PRO A 217 -8.64 15.21 -1.55
N THR A 218 -8.78 16.23 -0.73
CA THR A 218 -9.63 17.40 -0.99
C THR A 218 -9.09 18.23 -2.14
#